data_9aab05a374c511a2f4a57d2f84ecb706
#
_entry.id   9aab05a374c511a2f4a57d2f84ecb706
#
_cell.length_a   1.000
_cell.length_b   1.000
_cell.length_c   1.000
_cell.angle_alpha   90.00
_cell.angle_beta   90.00
_cell.angle_gamma   90.00
#
_symmetry.space_group_name_H-M   'P 1'
#
loop_
_entity.id
_entity.type
_entity.pdbx_description
1 polymer ?
#
loop_
_entity_poly.entity_id
_entity_poly.type
_entity_poly.pdbx_seq_one_letter_code
_entity_poly.pdbx_strand_id
1 'polypeptide(L)'
;QGHTNLPVQMIGGSTPMQHWNQGKGDESKNIAKVALRKGGVDVFTMSPNAIIPEEGIDLFGDLLIQTNPQSRLMVQASWSAWDGNGNTRSVGGNGGNGFVNADRDSATLETIDEWLETLHGEGQYFDRLRSQLVEINHRANRVMASVVPSNVAVYTLRKQIIKGNVAGITKQSEVFRDPIGHGRQPVMNVVTYAWFAAMYRQSPVGLQALIDPSDSTSAAREMLLQKIAWNAVVAEPMSGV
;
A
#
# COMPACT_ATOMS: atom_id res chain seq x y z
N GLN A 1 19.47 8.85 14.05
CA GLN A 1 20.15 8.46 12.81
C GLN A 1 19.46 9.18 11.66
N GLY A 2 20.20 9.93 10.84
CA GLY A 2 19.67 10.62 9.68
C GLY A 2 19.40 9.63 8.54
N HIS A 3 18.24 9.77 7.88
CA HIS A 3 17.93 9.05 6.66
C HIS A 3 18.09 10.01 5.47
N THR A 4 18.61 9.50 4.36
CA THR A 4 18.67 10.23 3.11
C THR A 4 17.56 9.71 2.21
N ASN A 5 16.61 10.56 1.87
CA ASN A 5 15.57 10.23 0.90
C ASN A 5 16.11 10.49 -0.52
N LEU A 6 16.06 9.46 -1.35
CA LEU A 6 16.31 9.58 -2.77
C LEU A 6 15.07 10.13 -3.50
N PRO A 7 15.24 10.74 -4.69
CA PRO A 7 14.11 11.22 -5.47
C PRO A 7 13.09 10.14 -5.76
N VAL A 8 11.81 10.48 -5.67
CA VAL A 8 10.69 9.57 -5.97
C VAL A 8 10.40 9.62 -7.47
N GLN A 9 10.36 8.44 -8.10
CA GLN A 9 9.85 8.31 -9.46
C GLN A 9 8.34 8.15 -9.41
N MET A 10 7.60 9.17 -9.85
CA MET A 10 6.14 9.19 -9.78
C MET A 10 5.53 9.34 -11.18
N ILE A 11 4.65 8.41 -11.52
CA ILE A 11 3.79 8.47 -12.70
C ILE A 11 2.38 8.15 -12.23
N GLY A 12 1.45 9.11 -12.32
CA GLY A 12 0.09 8.92 -11.81
C GLY A 12 -0.63 7.77 -12.51
N GLY A 13 -1.25 6.88 -11.71
CA GLY A 13 -2.02 5.75 -12.23
C GLY A 13 -1.23 4.66 -12.95
N SER A 14 0.10 4.66 -12.80
CA SER A 14 1.00 3.72 -13.50
C SER A 14 1.21 2.41 -12.78
N THR A 15 1.73 1.44 -13.53
CA THR A 15 2.19 0.15 -13.02
C THR A 15 3.72 0.16 -12.84
N PRO A 16 4.31 -0.74 -12.02
CA PRO A 16 5.75 -0.94 -11.94
C PRO A 16 6.43 -1.14 -13.29
N MET A 17 5.78 -1.84 -14.23
CA MET A 17 6.31 -2.02 -15.57
C MET A 17 6.40 -0.72 -16.37
N GLN A 18 5.45 0.19 -16.20
CA GLN A 18 5.53 1.52 -16.82
C GLN A 18 6.67 2.34 -16.21
N HIS A 19 6.92 2.22 -14.91
CA HIS A 19 8.09 2.80 -14.26
C HIS A 19 9.40 2.18 -14.76
N TRP A 20 9.43 0.86 -14.96
CA TRP A 20 10.59 0.19 -15.53
C TRP A 20 10.92 0.69 -16.93
N ASN A 21 9.89 0.92 -17.74
CA ASN A 21 10.03 1.40 -19.12
C ASN A 21 10.25 2.92 -19.26
N GLN A 22 10.19 3.68 -18.17
CA GLN A 22 10.48 5.10 -18.21
C GLN A 22 11.89 5.34 -18.72
N GLY A 23 12.05 6.26 -19.67
CA GLY A 23 13.33 6.52 -20.29
C GLY A 23 13.78 5.41 -21.24
N LYS A 24 12.84 4.61 -21.82
CA LYS A 24 13.17 3.60 -22.82
C LYS A 24 14.01 4.23 -23.96
N GLY A 25 15.21 3.68 -24.19
CA GLY A 25 16.21 4.23 -25.09
C GLY A 25 17.21 5.21 -24.46
N ASP A 26 16.94 5.71 -23.26
CA ASP A 26 17.85 6.54 -22.47
C ASP A 26 17.61 6.31 -20.98
N GLU A 27 18.27 5.30 -20.42
CA GLU A 27 18.09 4.91 -19.01
C GLU A 27 18.48 6.01 -18.00
N SER A 28 19.25 7.01 -18.42
CA SER A 28 19.59 8.14 -17.54
C SER A 28 18.35 8.94 -17.09
N LYS A 29 17.24 8.79 -17.81
CA LYS A 29 15.93 9.39 -17.48
C LYS A 29 15.11 8.55 -16.52
N ASN A 30 15.54 7.33 -16.19
CA ASN A 30 14.86 6.49 -15.20
C ASN A 30 15.50 6.68 -13.83
N ILE A 31 14.88 7.53 -13.02
CA ILE A 31 15.43 7.93 -11.71
C ILE A 31 15.65 6.71 -10.80
N ALA A 32 14.71 5.76 -10.80
CA ALA A 32 14.80 4.55 -9.99
C ALA A 32 15.98 3.66 -10.43
N LYS A 33 16.10 3.38 -11.72
CA LYS A 33 17.22 2.57 -12.24
C LYS A 33 18.56 3.24 -11.98
N VAL A 34 18.65 4.56 -12.22
CA VAL A 34 19.88 5.32 -11.96
C VAL A 34 20.28 5.21 -10.50
N ALA A 35 19.35 5.38 -9.55
CA ALA A 35 19.64 5.25 -8.15
C ALA A 35 20.08 3.84 -7.76
N LEU A 36 19.38 2.81 -8.23
CA LEU A 36 19.71 1.41 -7.94
C LEU A 36 21.07 1.01 -8.52
N ARG A 37 21.40 1.41 -9.76
CA ARG A 37 22.70 1.11 -10.39
C ARG A 37 23.87 1.84 -9.72
N LYS A 38 23.60 3.00 -9.11
CA LYS A 38 24.62 3.73 -8.34
C LYS A 38 24.99 2.99 -7.05
N GLY A 39 24.07 2.18 -6.52
CA GLY A 39 24.24 1.46 -5.25
C GLY A 39 23.99 2.32 -4.01
N GLY A 40 24.11 1.70 -2.85
CA GLY A 40 23.92 2.38 -1.56
C GLY A 40 22.46 2.65 -1.20
N VAL A 41 21.53 1.89 -1.78
CA VAL A 41 20.10 1.94 -1.47
C VAL A 41 19.81 0.90 -0.38
N ASP A 42 19.39 1.33 0.80
CA ASP A 42 19.02 0.42 1.91
C ASP A 42 17.60 -0.12 1.79
N VAL A 43 16.70 0.71 1.30
CA VAL A 43 15.27 0.37 1.14
C VAL A 43 14.76 0.90 -0.19
N PHE A 44 14.18 0.01 -0.99
CA PHE A 44 13.46 0.35 -2.21
C PHE A 44 11.98 0.05 -2.01
N THR A 45 11.12 1.02 -2.32
CA THR A 45 9.68 0.92 -2.08
C THR A 45 8.89 0.99 -3.37
N MET A 46 7.81 0.22 -3.44
CA MET A 46 6.85 0.28 -4.54
C MET A 46 5.42 0.37 -4.02
N SER A 47 4.59 1.15 -4.72
CA SER A 47 3.15 1.23 -4.48
C SER A 47 2.42 0.92 -5.79
N PRO A 48 2.36 -0.35 -6.19
CA PRO A 48 1.74 -0.75 -7.44
C PRO A 48 0.22 -0.62 -7.40
N ASN A 49 -0.39 -0.52 -8.57
CA ASN A 49 -1.82 -0.79 -8.71
C ASN A 49 -2.09 -2.25 -8.32
N ALA A 50 -3.35 -2.53 -7.93
CA ALA A 50 -3.78 -3.88 -7.53
C ALA A 50 -3.91 -4.85 -8.74
N ILE A 51 -2.84 -4.96 -9.54
CA ILE A 51 -2.73 -5.87 -10.70
C ILE A 51 -1.51 -6.76 -10.48
N ILE A 52 -1.73 -8.04 -10.22
CA ILE A 52 -0.66 -9.01 -9.91
C ILE A 52 -0.91 -10.32 -10.70
N PRO A 53 0.11 -11.00 -11.19
CA PRO A 53 1.54 -10.62 -11.15
C PRO A 53 1.83 -9.41 -12.05
N GLU A 54 2.78 -8.60 -11.62
CA GLU A 54 3.23 -7.43 -12.36
C GLU A 54 4.74 -7.52 -12.58
N GLU A 55 5.15 -7.71 -13.81
CA GLU A 55 6.53 -8.03 -14.20
C GLU A 55 7.54 -6.97 -13.74
N GLY A 56 7.13 -5.71 -13.67
CA GLY A 56 8.00 -4.63 -13.20
C GLY A 56 8.48 -4.81 -11.77
N ILE A 57 7.72 -5.52 -10.92
CA ILE A 57 8.16 -5.85 -9.55
C ILE A 57 9.36 -6.79 -9.60
N ASP A 58 9.31 -7.83 -10.44
CA ASP A 58 10.40 -8.78 -10.61
C ASP A 58 11.64 -8.10 -11.19
N LEU A 59 11.47 -7.28 -12.24
CA LEU A 59 12.58 -6.59 -12.89
C LEU A 59 13.32 -5.63 -11.94
N PHE A 60 12.60 -4.87 -11.13
CA PHE A 60 13.21 -4.04 -10.09
C PHE A 60 13.82 -4.87 -8.96
N GLY A 61 13.17 -5.97 -8.58
CA GLY A 61 13.69 -6.93 -7.60
C GLY A 61 15.03 -7.52 -8.05
N ASP A 62 15.12 -7.97 -9.29
CA ASP A 62 16.36 -8.53 -9.85
C ASP A 62 17.46 -7.47 -9.98
N LEU A 63 17.12 -6.25 -10.38
CA LEU A 63 18.09 -5.15 -10.39
C LEU A 63 18.60 -4.84 -8.98
N LEU A 64 17.71 -4.86 -7.99
CA LEU A 64 18.06 -4.62 -6.60
C LEU A 64 18.99 -5.73 -6.05
N ILE A 65 18.71 -7.01 -6.37
CA ILE A 65 19.58 -8.15 -6.03
C ILE A 65 20.98 -7.95 -6.58
N GLN A 66 21.07 -7.52 -7.84
CA GLN A 66 22.35 -7.36 -8.52
C GLN A 66 23.17 -6.17 -7.99
N THR A 67 22.52 -5.07 -7.67
CA THR A 67 23.22 -3.81 -7.38
C THR A 67 23.23 -3.40 -5.91
N ASN A 68 22.29 -3.90 -5.13
CA ASN A 68 22.12 -3.59 -3.70
C ASN A 68 21.71 -4.84 -2.90
N PRO A 69 22.55 -5.88 -2.84
CA PRO A 69 22.17 -7.20 -2.32
C PRO A 69 21.76 -7.20 -0.84
N GLN A 70 22.05 -6.16 -0.09
CA GLN A 70 21.66 -6.02 1.32
C GLN A 70 20.37 -5.19 1.51
N SER A 71 19.83 -4.64 0.44
CA SER A 71 18.62 -3.81 0.49
C SER A 71 17.37 -4.60 0.87
N ARG A 72 16.36 -3.87 1.31
CA ARG A 72 14.99 -4.39 1.42
C ARG A 72 14.14 -3.84 0.28
N LEU A 73 13.32 -4.71 -0.30
CA LEU A 73 12.24 -4.36 -1.20
C LEU A 73 10.93 -4.37 -0.41
N MET A 74 10.20 -3.27 -0.40
CA MET A 74 8.93 -3.18 0.30
C MET A 74 7.82 -2.80 -0.70
N VAL A 75 6.83 -3.67 -0.82
CA VAL A 75 5.74 -3.50 -1.79
C VAL A 75 4.43 -3.26 -1.05
N GLN A 76 3.80 -2.13 -1.34
CA GLN A 76 2.50 -1.81 -0.78
C GLN A 76 1.43 -2.69 -1.41
N ALA A 77 0.66 -3.35 -0.57
CA ALA A 77 -0.61 -3.93 -0.96
C ALA A 77 -1.67 -2.83 -0.91
N SER A 78 -2.09 -2.35 -2.08
CA SER A 78 -3.03 -1.23 -2.18
C SER A 78 -4.48 -1.70 -2.04
N TRP A 79 -5.34 -0.82 -1.54
CA TRP A 79 -6.79 -1.03 -1.55
C TRP A 79 -7.36 -0.84 -2.96
N SER A 80 -8.51 -1.44 -3.22
CA SER A 80 -9.15 -1.40 -4.53
C SER A 80 -9.62 0.00 -4.87
N ALA A 81 -9.37 0.42 -6.12
CA ALA A 81 -10.05 1.56 -6.71
C ALA A 81 -11.53 1.24 -6.94
N TRP A 82 -12.39 2.27 -6.91
CA TRP A 82 -13.83 2.17 -7.19
C TRP A 82 -14.58 1.11 -6.37
N ASP A 83 -14.11 0.79 -5.18
CA ASP A 83 -14.85 -0.06 -4.27
C ASP A 83 -16.21 0.56 -3.92
N GLY A 84 -17.23 -0.23 -3.73
CA GLY A 84 -18.54 0.23 -3.29
C GLY A 84 -19.69 0.01 -4.24
N ASN A 85 -19.47 -0.54 -5.44
CA ASN A 85 -20.60 -1.00 -6.26
C ASN A 85 -20.58 -2.52 -6.54
N GLY A 86 -19.90 -3.29 -5.68
CA GLY A 86 -19.81 -4.74 -5.80
C GLY A 86 -19.06 -5.23 -7.05
N ASN A 87 -18.44 -4.33 -7.77
CA ASN A 87 -17.74 -4.67 -8.99
C ASN A 87 -16.28 -4.95 -8.68
N THR A 88 -15.93 -6.20 -8.46
CA THR A 88 -14.59 -6.72 -8.23
C THR A 88 -13.60 -6.48 -9.36
N ARG A 89 -13.99 -5.71 -10.38
CA ARG A 89 -13.15 -5.36 -11.52
C ARG A 89 -11.93 -4.52 -11.20
N SER A 90 -11.84 -4.01 -10.00
CA SER A 90 -10.68 -3.23 -9.58
C SER A 90 -9.44 -4.07 -9.32
N VAL A 91 -9.56 -5.37 -9.21
CA VAL A 91 -8.43 -6.27 -9.06
C VAL A 91 -8.15 -6.96 -10.39
N GLY A 92 -7.39 -6.30 -11.26
CA GLY A 92 -6.90 -6.86 -12.52
C GLY A 92 -7.87 -6.81 -13.71
N GLY A 93 -8.96 -6.08 -13.62
CA GLY A 93 -9.85 -5.85 -14.75
C GLY A 93 -9.50 -4.60 -15.54
N ASN A 94 -9.20 -4.72 -16.83
CA ASN A 94 -9.20 -3.58 -17.74
C ASN A 94 -10.52 -2.82 -17.59
N GLY A 95 -10.44 -1.54 -17.22
CA GLY A 95 -11.59 -0.69 -16.96
C GLY A 95 -12.67 -0.79 -18.04
N GLY A 96 -13.67 -1.61 -17.77
CA GLY A 96 -14.89 -1.62 -18.58
C GLY A 96 -15.68 -0.35 -18.30
N ASN A 97 -16.28 0.21 -19.33
CA ASN A 97 -17.11 1.41 -19.33
C ASN A 97 -18.15 1.40 -18.19
N GLY A 98 -17.89 2.15 -17.14
CA GLY A 98 -18.82 2.27 -16.04
C GLY A 98 -18.10 2.66 -14.74
N PHE A 99 -17.47 3.83 -14.74
CA PHE A 99 -17.15 4.51 -13.50
C PHE A 99 -18.44 4.97 -12.84
N VAL A 100 -19.10 4.05 -12.16
CA VAL A 100 -20.23 4.42 -11.31
C VAL A 100 -19.62 5.05 -10.05
N ASN A 101 -20.19 6.17 -9.62
CA ASN A 101 -19.85 6.76 -8.34
C ASN A 101 -19.98 5.69 -7.26
N ALA A 102 -18.86 5.33 -6.63
CA ALA A 102 -18.88 4.36 -5.56
C ALA A 102 -19.69 4.93 -4.39
N ASP A 103 -20.82 4.34 -4.09
CA ASP A 103 -21.55 4.65 -2.85
C ASP A 103 -20.88 3.92 -1.68
N ARG A 104 -19.81 4.55 -1.16
CA ARG A 104 -19.05 3.99 -0.06
C ARG A 104 -19.82 3.91 1.24
N ASP A 105 -20.82 4.76 1.41
CA ASP A 105 -21.57 4.85 2.65
C ASP A 105 -22.63 3.75 2.76
N SER A 106 -23.00 3.10 1.65
CA SER A 106 -23.86 1.93 1.65
C SER A 106 -23.14 0.62 2.00
N ALA A 107 -21.80 0.61 1.99
CA ALA A 107 -21.03 -0.60 2.31
C ALA A 107 -21.19 -0.99 3.79
N THR A 108 -21.57 -2.25 4.03
CA THR A 108 -21.71 -2.84 5.36
C THR A 108 -20.41 -3.52 5.82
N LEU A 109 -20.39 -4.03 7.04
CA LEU A 109 -19.25 -4.84 7.53
C LEU A 109 -19.07 -6.09 6.68
N GLU A 110 -20.16 -6.74 6.34
CA GLU A 110 -20.18 -7.95 5.49
C GLU A 110 -19.62 -7.65 4.10
N THR A 111 -20.03 -6.54 3.48
CA THR A 111 -19.51 -6.12 2.19
C THR A 111 -17.99 -5.93 2.22
N ILE A 112 -17.46 -5.30 3.28
CA ILE A 112 -16.01 -5.10 3.40
C ILE A 112 -15.28 -6.42 3.66
N ASP A 113 -15.88 -7.34 4.43
CA ASP A 113 -15.31 -8.66 4.64
C ASP A 113 -15.29 -9.47 3.34
N GLU A 114 -16.35 -9.46 2.54
CA GLU A 114 -16.40 -10.08 1.22
C GLU A 114 -15.31 -9.52 0.28
N TRP A 115 -15.09 -8.22 0.30
CA TRP A 115 -14.00 -7.62 -0.49
C TRP A 115 -12.61 -8.08 -0.03
N LEU A 116 -12.39 -8.16 1.28
CA LEU A 116 -11.14 -8.68 1.83
C LEU A 116 -10.94 -10.15 1.45
N GLU A 117 -11.98 -10.98 1.56
CA GLU A 117 -11.93 -12.40 1.16
C GLU A 117 -11.62 -12.54 -0.33
N THR A 118 -12.27 -11.75 -1.19
CA THR A 118 -12.00 -11.72 -2.63
C THR A 118 -10.54 -11.35 -2.93
N LEU A 119 -9.92 -10.52 -2.11
CA LEU A 119 -8.52 -10.14 -2.27
C LEU A 119 -7.55 -11.15 -1.67
N HIS A 120 -7.95 -11.90 -0.64
CA HIS A 120 -7.12 -12.84 0.13
C HIS A 120 -7.31 -14.31 -0.25
N GLY A 121 -8.31 -14.65 -1.08
CA GLY A 121 -8.55 -16.03 -1.52
C GLY A 121 -7.40 -16.60 -2.34
N GLU A 122 -7.36 -17.93 -2.46
CA GLU A 122 -6.37 -18.64 -3.27
C GLU A 122 -6.33 -18.10 -4.71
N GLY A 123 -5.14 -17.79 -5.20
CA GLY A 123 -4.94 -17.23 -6.53
C GLY A 123 -5.40 -15.78 -6.69
N GLN A 124 -5.91 -15.16 -5.66
CA GLN A 124 -6.32 -13.75 -5.66
C GLN A 124 -5.14 -12.80 -5.46
N TYR A 125 -5.42 -11.50 -5.40
CA TYR A 125 -4.40 -10.45 -5.43
C TYR A 125 -3.30 -10.65 -4.38
N PHE A 126 -3.66 -10.89 -3.11
CA PHE A 126 -2.67 -11.02 -2.05
C PHE A 126 -1.86 -12.28 -2.12
N ASP A 127 -2.51 -13.39 -2.42
CA ASP A 127 -1.84 -14.67 -2.60
C ASP A 127 -0.81 -14.59 -3.72
N ARG A 128 -1.20 -14.00 -4.85
CA ARG A 128 -0.30 -13.79 -6.00
C ARG A 128 0.83 -12.82 -5.70
N LEU A 129 0.56 -11.72 -4.99
CA LEU A 129 1.61 -10.77 -4.56
C LEU A 129 2.61 -11.45 -3.63
N ARG A 130 2.14 -12.17 -2.62
CA ARG A 130 3.01 -12.92 -1.70
C ARG A 130 3.85 -13.94 -2.46
N SER A 131 3.24 -14.73 -3.34
CA SER A 131 3.95 -15.73 -4.15
C SER A 131 5.04 -15.07 -5.00
N GLN A 132 4.77 -13.95 -5.65
CA GLN A 132 5.75 -13.19 -6.43
C GLN A 132 6.92 -12.70 -5.55
N LEU A 133 6.64 -12.18 -4.35
CA LEU A 133 7.69 -11.73 -3.44
C LEU A 133 8.49 -12.88 -2.82
N VAL A 134 7.87 -14.04 -2.61
CA VAL A 134 8.56 -15.28 -2.19
C VAL A 134 9.58 -15.69 -3.26
N GLU A 135 9.23 -15.64 -4.53
CA GLU A 135 10.15 -15.95 -5.63
C GLU A 135 11.33 -14.96 -5.71
N ILE A 136 11.09 -13.68 -5.45
CA ILE A 136 12.18 -12.69 -5.32
C ILE A 136 13.09 -13.03 -4.15
N ASN A 137 12.54 -13.44 -3.00
CA ASN A 137 13.30 -13.86 -1.83
C ASN A 137 14.15 -15.11 -2.12
N HIS A 138 13.61 -16.07 -2.88
CA HIS A 138 14.36 -17.25 -3.33
C HIS A 138 15.55 -16.85 -4.22
N ARG A 139 15.32 -15.97 -5.21
CA ARG A 139 16.41 -15.48 -6.08
C ARG A 139 17.48 -14.70 -5.32
N ALA A 140 17.07 -13.97 -4.28
CA ALA A 140 17.98 -13.25 -3.41
C ALA A 140 18.72 -14.15 -2.39
N ASN A 141 18.30 -15.40 -2.24
CA ASN A 141 18.75 -16.33 -1.20
C ASN A 141 18.65 -15.74 0.23
N ARG A 142 17.64 -14.89 0.47
CA ARG A 142 17.33 -14.27 1.77
C ARG A 142 15.95 -13.60 1.75
N VAL A 143 15.42 -13.29 2.91
CA VAL A 143 14.21 -12.46 3.02
C VAL A 143 14.60 -11.00 2.75
N MET A 144 14.38 -10.55 1.51
CA MET A 144 14.59 -9.15 1.11
C MET A 144 13.29 -8.43 0.77
N ALA A 145 12.32 -9.14 0.20
CA ALA A 145 11.05 -8.57 -0.22
C ALA A 145 9.97 -8.79 0.84
N SER A 146 9.19 -7.76 1.11
CA SER A 146 8.12 -7.75 2.12
C SER A 146 6.90 -6.98 1.65
N VAL A 147 5.75 -7.25 2.28
CA VAL A 147 4.46 -6.59 2.03
C VAL A 147 4.21 -5.50 3.07
N VAL A 148 3.72 -4.34 2.61
CA VAL A 148 3.10 -3.34 3.49
C VAL A 148 1.58 -3.41 3.31
N PRO A 149 0.82 -3.93 4.29
CA PRO A 149 -0.60 -4.26 4.15
C PRO A 149 -1.51 -3.04 4.31
N SER A 150 -1.28 -2.01 3.49
CA SER A 150 -2.03 -0.75 3.54
C SER A 150 -3.52 -0.92 3.28
N ASN A 151 -3.90 -1.89 2.45
CA ASN A 151 -5.30 -2.22 2.17
C ASN A 151 -6.03 -2.77 3.39
N VAL A 152 -5.42 -3.72 4.13
CA VAL A 152 -6.01 -4.26 5.36
C VAL A 152 -6.22 -3.12 6.37
N ALA A 153 -5.26 -2.21 6.49
CA ALA A 153 -5.38 -1.04 7.35
C ALA A 153 -6.54 -0.11 6.92
N VAL A 154 -6.66 0.17 5.61
CA VAL A 154 -7.73 1.02 5.07
C VAL A 154 -9.11 0.38 5.24
N TYR A 155 -9.25 -0.90 4.93
CA TYR A 155 -10.53 -1.60 5.13
C TYR A 155 -10.89 -1.74 6.62
N THR A 156 -9.91 -1.93 7.48
CA THR A 156 -10.14 -1.92 8.94
C THR A 156 -10.59 -0.54 9.42
N LEU A 157 -10.00 0.54 8.92
CA LEU A 157 -10.47 1.90 9.20
C LEU A 157 -11.95 2.07 8.82
N ARG A 158 -12.33 1.62 7.63
CA ARG A 158 -13.73 1.68 7.17
C ARG A 158 -14.68 0.90 8.07
N LYS A 159 -14.28 -0.31 8.52
CA LYS A 159 -15.06 -1.06 9.50
C LYS A 159 -15.22 -0.30 10.83
N GLN A 160 -14.20 0.43 11.29
CA GLN A 160 -14.30 1.24 12.48
C GLN A 160 -15.24 2.45 12.29
N ILE A 161 -15.27 3.03 11.08
CA ILE A 161 -16.23 4.10 10.75
C ILE A 161 -17.67 3.57 10.81
N ILE A 162 -17.95 2.42 10.19
CA ILE A 162 -19.28 1.78 10.25
C ILE A 162 -19.72 1.53 11.70
N LYS A 163 -18.78 1.13 12.57
CA LYS A 163 -19.03 0.89 13.98
C LYS A 163 -19.16 2.17 14.83
N GLY A 164 -18.98 3.35 14.23
CA GLY A 164 -19.01 4.63 14.95
C GLY A 164 -17.80 4.87 15.88
N ASN A 165 -16.69 4.17 15.69
CA ASN A 165 -15.53 4.21 16.58
C ASN A 165 -14.48 5.25 16.17
N VAL A 166 -14.67 5.96 15.06
CA VAL A 166 -13.67 6.92 14.52
C VAL A 166 -14.09 8.33 14.90
N ALA A 167 -13.36 8.92 15.83
CA ALA A 167 -13.67 10.27 16.32
C ALA A 167 -13.68 11.29 15.17
N GLY A 168 -14.76 12.06 15.06
CA GLY A 168 -14.95 13.10 14.07
C GLY A 168 -15.26 12.62 12.64
N ILE A 169 -15.47 11.31 12.42
CA ILE A 169 -15.81 10.73 11.11
C ILE A 169 -17.00 9.80 11.27
N THR A 170 -18.06 10.04 10.53
CA THR A 170 -19.31 9.29 10.61
C THR A 170 -19.65 8.52 9.34
N LYS A 171 -19.03 8.90 8.22
CA LYS A 171 -19.27 8.29 6.90
C LYS A 171 -17.98 7.81 6.25
N GLN A 172 -18.05 6.69 5.56
CA GLN A 172 -16.89 6.13 4.86
C GLN A 172 -16.42 7.05 3.72
N SER A 173 -17.33 7.79 3.07
CA SER A 173 -17.03 8.75 2.01
C SER A 173 -16.16 9.92 2.49
N GLU A 174 -16.22 10.26 3.79
CA GLU A 174 -15.44 11.38 4.35
C GLU A 174 -13.92 11.13 4.31
N VAL A 175 -13.47 9.88 4.22
CA VAL A 175 -12.04 9.55 4.20
C VAL A 175 -11.46 9.41 2.79
N PHE A 176 -12.28 9.60 1.75
CA PHE A 176 -11.84 9.59 0.35
C PHE A 176 -12.17 10.92 -0.33
N ARG A 177 -11.31 11.34 -1.27
CA ARG A 177 -11.46 12.63 -1.96
C ARG A 177 -12.20 12.53 -3.29
N ASP A 178 -12.34 11.32 -3.82
CA ASP A 178 -12.93 11.07 -5.14
C ASP A 178 -13.51 9.64 -5.26
N PRO A 179 -14.27 9.36 -6.34
CA PRO A 179 -14.84 8.04 -6.59
C PRO A 179 -13.82 6.93 -6.80
N ILE A 180 -12.62 7.25 -7.27
CA ILE A 180 -11.54 6.26 -7.45
C ILE A 180 -11.11 5.67 -6.11
N GLY A 181 -11.15 6.46 -5.05
CA GLY A 181 -10.75 6.04 -3.71
C GLY A 181 -9.39 6.58 -3.29
N HIS A 182 -8.96 7.70 -3.85
CA HIS A 182 -7.80 8.39 -3.32
C HIS A 182 -8.08 8.88 -1.89
N GLY A 183 -7.18 8.55 -0.97
CA GLY A 183 -7.35 8.85 0.45
C GLY A 183 -7.31 10.33 0.76
N ARG A 184 -8.15 10.76 1.71
CA ARG A 184 -7.96 11.97 2.49
C ARG A 184 -7.02 11.70 3.67
N GLN A 185 -6.78 12.71 4.49
CA GLN A 185 -5.81 12.65 5.59
C GLN A 185 -5.92 11.40 6.47
N PRO A 186 -7.11 10.92 6.91
CA PRO A 186 -7.19 9.73 7.76
C PRO A 186 -6.69 8.45 7.07
N VAL A 187 -6.99 8.27 5.78
CA VAL A 187 -6.44 7.15 4.99
C VAL A 187 -4.93 7.31 4.81
N MET A 188 -4.46 8.52 4.47
CA MET A 188 -3.03 8.77 4.32
C MET A 188 -2.27 8.52 5.62
N ASN A 189 -2.84 8.88 6.76
CA ASN A 189 -2.20 8.68 8.06
C ASN A 189 -2.13 7.19 8.43
N VAL A 190 -3.20 6.43 8.29
CA VAL A 190 -3.16 4.99 8.59
C VAL A 190 -2.18 4.24 7.70
N VAL A 191 -2.08 4.62 6.42
CA VAL A 191 -1.10 4.08 5.48
C VAL A 191 0.33 4.47 5.89
N THR A 192 0.54 5.73 6.28
CA THR A 192 1.86 6.19 6.77
C THR A 192 2.30 5.43 8.00
N TYR A 193 1.40 5.16 8.95
CA TYR A 193 1.70 4.34 10.12
C TYR A 193 1.98 2.87 9.77
N ALA A 194 1.30 2.32 8.77
CA ALA A 194 1.60 0.97 8.29
C ALA A 194 3.00 0.89 7.63
N TRP A 195 3.36 1.89 6.83
CA TRP A 195 4.71 2.03 6.30
C TRP A 195 5.77 2.18 7.40
N PHE A 196 5.51 3.03 8.39
CA PHE A 196 6.40 3.17 9.54
C PHE A 196 6.61 1.83 10.25
N ALA A 197 5.50 1.14 10.58
CA ALA A 197 5.55 -0.12 11.29
C ALA A 197 6.35 -1.18 10.53
N ALA A 198 6.11 -1.37 9.24
CA ALA A 198 6.82 -2.33 8.41
C ALA A 198 8.30 -1.93 8.16
N MET A 199 8.56 -0.63 7.95
CA MET A 199 9.90 -0.14 7.64
C MET A 199 10.84 -0.21 8.84
N TYR A 200 10.37 0.23 10.00
CA TYR A 200 11.18 0.28 11.23
C TYR A 200 11.00 -0.94 12.13
N ARG A 201 10.05 -1.81 11.83
CA ARG A 201 9.67 -2.99 12.64
C ARG A 201 9.33 -2.59 14.08
N GLN A 202 8.63 -1.47 14.21
CA GLN A 202 8.27 -0.87 15.48
C GLN A 202 6.81 -0.43 15.46
N SER A 203 6.17 -0.54 16.62
CA SER A 203 4.80 -0.04 16.77
C SER A 203 4.75 1.47 16.59
N PRO A 204 3.83 1.98 15.76
CA PRO A 204 3.57 3.41 15.67
C PRO A 204 2.73 3.94 16.85
N VAL A 205 2.24 3.05 17.72
CA VAL A 205 1.39 3.44 18.87
C VAL A 205 2.19 4.27 19.85
N GLY A 206 1.71 5.49 20.10
CA GLY A 206 2.38 6.44 20.99
C GLY A 206 3.36 7.38 20.30
N LEU A 207 3.54 7.27 18.98
CA LEU A 207 4.25 8.31 18.24
C LEU A 207 3.50 9.64 18.37
N GLN A 208 4.26 10.73 18.38
CA GLN A 208 3.66 12.05 18.27
C GLN A 208 2.87 12.08 16.95
N ALA A 209 1.56 12.24 17.11
CA ALA A 209 0.63 12.02 16.02
C ALA A 209 0.70 13.13 14.96
N LEU A 210 0.24 12.79 13.76
CA LEU A 210 -0.07 13.74 12.70
C LEU A 210 -1.36 14.49 13.05
N ILE A 211 -1.38 15.12 14.22
CA ILE A 211 -2.54 15.79 14.81
C ILE A 211 -2.80 17.08 14.06
N ASP A 212 -4.06 17.30 13.69
CA ASP A 212 -4.55 18.59 13.26
C ASP A 212 -4.96 19.40 14.51
N PRO A 213 -4.25 20.48 14.85
CA PRO A 213 -4.57 21.27 16.03
C PRO A 213 -5.94 21.96 15.96
N SER A 214 -6.50 22.12 14.76
CA SER A 214 -7.82 22.72 14.54
C SER A 214 -8.97 21.73 14.74
N ASP A 215 -8.67 20.42 14.80
CA ASP A 215 -9.64 19.34 14.99
C ASP A 215 -9.46 18.69 16.39
N SER A 216 -10.35 19.01 17.30
CA SER A 216 -10.32 18.48 18.68
C SER A 216 -10.45 16.95 18.76
N THR A 217 -10.93 16.28 17.70
CA THR A 217 -11.07 14.83 17.64
C THR A 217 -9.83 14.14 17.07
N SER A 218 -8.92 14.89 16.49
CA SER A 218 -7.74 14.42 15.75
C SER A 218 -6.87 13.50 16.62
N ALA A 219 -6.57 13.87 17.87
CA ALA A 219 -5.71 13.07 18.73
C ALA A 219 -6.26 11.66 19.01
N ALA A 220 -7.57 11.57 19.33
CA ALA A 220 -8.24 10.29 19.58
C ALA A 220 -8.29 9.43 18.32
N ARG A 221 -8.57 10.06 17.17
CA ARG A 221 -8.57 9.40 15.87
C ARG A 221 -7.18 8.84 15.53
N GLU A 222 -6.13 9.64 15.66
CA GLU A 222 -4.77 9.21 15.34
C GLU A 222 -4.30 8.03 16.18
N MET A 223 -4.64 7.97 17.47
CA MET A 223 -4.33 6.82 18.31
C MET A 223 -5.00 5.53 17.79
N LEU A 224 -6.23 5.63 17.28
CA LEU A 224 -6.91 4.49 16.64
C LEU A 224 -6.21 4.09 15.33
N LEU A 225 -5.83 5.05 14.48
CA LEU A 225 -5.14 4.79 13.21
C LEU A 225 -3.80 4.08 13.44
N GLN A 226 -3.04 4.50 14.45
CA GLN A 226 -1.79 3.84 14.84
C GLN A 226 -2.01 2.36 15.22
N LYS A 227 -3.04 2.08 16.02
CA LYS A 227 -3.41 0.70 16.41
C LYS A 227 -3.85 -0.13 15.21
N ILE A 228 -4.68 0.43 14.32
CA ILE A 228 -5.12 -0.24 13.10
C ILE A 228 -3.92 -0.62 12.25
N ALA A 229 -3.02 0.32 12.00
CA ALA A 229 -1.83 0.11 11.19
C ALA A 229 -0.92 -0.97 11.79
N TRP A 230 -0.66 -0.90 13.11
CA TRP A 230 0.15 -1.90 13.80
C TRP A 230 -0.43 -3.31 13.69
N ASN A 231 -1.72 -3.44 13.97
CA ASN A 231 -2.40 -4.74 13.90
C ASN A 231 -2.39 -5.33 12.49
N ALA A 232 -2.57 -4.49 11.47
CA ALA A 232 -2.50 -4.94 10.08
C ALA A 232 -1.10 -5.45 9.72
N VAL A 233 -0.05 -4.76 10.16
CA VAL A 233 1.33 -5.14 9.87
C VAL A 233 1.75 -6.41 10.62
N VAL A 234 1.40 -6.54 11.90
CA VAL A 234 1.70 -7.74 12.70
C VAL A 234 0.96 -8.97 12.18
N ALA A 235 -0.26 -8.79 11.65
CA ALA A 235 -1.05 -9.88 11.09
C ALA A 235 -0.58 -10.33 9.69
N GLU A 236 0.26 -9.54 8.99
CA GLU A 236 0.75 -9.88 7.67
C GLU A 236 2.03 -10.73 7.76
N PRO A 237 2.00 -12.01 7.35
CA PRO A 237 3.15 -12.90 7.51
C PRO A 237 4.41 -12.44 6.76
N MET A 238 4.23 -11.66 5.69
CA MET A 238 5.34 -11.15 4.88
C MET A 238 5.67 -9.69 5.18
N SER A 239 5.19 -9.10 6.27
CA SER A 239 5.55 -7.73 6.65
C SER A 239 7.00 -7.60 7.12
N GLY A 240 7.57 -8.69 7.61
CA GLY A 240 8.90 -8.73 8.21
C GLY A 240 8.94 -8.24 9.66
N VAL A 241 7.78 -8.17 10.33
CA VAL A 241 7.59 -7.75 11.73
C VAL A 241 7.22 -8.94 12.60
#